data_e283a64944e75e48b4a6e761e7809a25
#
_entry.id   e283a64944e75e48b4a6e761e7809a25
#
_cell.length_a   1.000
_cell.length_b   1.000
_cell.length_c   1.000
_cell.angle_alpha   90.00
_cell.angle_beta   90.00
_cell.angle_gamma   90.00
#
_symmetry.space_group_name_H-M   'P 1'
#
loop_
_entity.id
_entity.type
_entity.pdbx_description
1 polymer ?
#
loop_
_entity_poly.entity_id
_entity_poly.type
_entity_poly.pdbx_seq_one_letter_code
_entity_poly.pdbx_strand_id
1 'polypeptide(L)'
;MRECVTPAQEPDQRGKASRGLHDPSFEHDACGFGLIASLDGVPKRRNLDLALEALARMAHRGAVAADGASGDGAGLLIQRPSAWLAACAADIGLSLPAQSASGLVFLPREVAEAQASRQKITAAARESGLIVLGWRRVPLELSACGPVAEARRPHIEQLFVAPAAPLSAPEFRRALFATRRRAALALGSEEAGYLVSLSADSIGFKAMVIPERLPRLYPDLRHPALASTCVIVHQRFSTNTAPRWPLAQPFRHLAHNGEINTIAGNRGWARARRTLWKAEGLDFASLGPLV
;
A
#
# COMPACT_ATOMS: atom_id res chain seq x y z
N MET A 1 54.17 -2.77 6.16
CA MET A 1 53.37 -3.32 7.27
C MET A 1 52.37 -2.25 7.69
N ARG A 2 51.09 -2.44 7.38
CA ARG A 2 50.00 -1.58 7.87
C ARG A 2 49.32 -2.34 9.00
N GLU A 3 49.44 -1.81 10.20
CA GLU A 3 48.80 -2.37 11.38
C GLU A 3 47.27 -2.30 11.21
N CYS A 4 46.64 -3.47 11.40
CA CYS A 4 45.20 -3.66 11.40
C CYS A 4 44.69 -3.14 12.75
N VAL A 5 44.05 -1.97 12.77
CA VAL A 5 43.39 -1.44 13.96
C VAL A 5 42.08 -2.20 14.14
N THR A 6 42.03 -3.05 15.14
CA THR A 6 40.81 -3.73 15.60
C THR A 6 39.85 -2.67 16.15
N PRO A 7 38.58 -2.63 15.73
CA PRO A 7 37.62 -1.69 16.34
C PRO A 7 37.42 -2.07 17.80
N ALA A 8 37.47 -1.07 18.67
CA ALA A 8 37.20 -1.21 20.08
C ALA A 8 35.82 -1.81 20.28
N GLN A 9 35.72 -2.89 21.03
CA GLN A 9 34.43 -3.43 21.47
C GLN A 9 33.73 -2.38 22.34
N GLU A 10 32.54 -1.99 21.94
CA GLU A 10 31.65 -1.18 22.79
C GLU A 10 31.39 -1.95 24.10
N PRO A 11 31.39 -1.27 25.26
CA PRO A 11 31.14 -1.96 26.53
C PRO A 11 29.71 -2.49 26.56
N ASP A 12 29.59 -3.78 26.86
CA ASP A 12 28.34 -4.48 27.09
C ASP A 12 27.45 -3.73 28.10
N GLN A 13 26.36 -3.14 27.61
CA GLN A 13 25.39 -2.40 28.44
C GLN A 13 24.49 -3.30 29.30
N ARG A 14 24.78 -4.59 29.43
CA ARG A 14 24.00 -5.59 30.19
C ARG A 14 24.02 -5.42 31.71
N GLY A 15 24.60 -4.35 32.24
CA GLY A 15 24.77 -4.13 33.68
C GLY A 15 23.91 -3.04 34.34
N LYS A 16 23.01 -2.38 33.63
CA LYS A 16 22.10 -1.42 34.28
C LYS A 16 20.82 -2.14 34.70
N ALA A 17 20.73 -2.51 35.99
CA ALA A 17 19.49 -2.95 36.59
C ALA A 17 18.37 -1.95 36.26
N SER A 18 17.32 -2.38 35.59
CA SER A 18 16.15 -1.53 35.29
C SER A 18 15.51 -1.12 36.60
N ARG A 19 15.40 0.18 36.84
CA ARG A 19 14.63 0.70 37.98
C ARG A 19 13.15 0.67 37.59
N GLY A 20 12.41 -0.29 38.07
CA GLY A 20 10.96 -0.41 37.83
C GLY A 20 10.56 -1.77 37.26
N LEU A 21 9.32 -1.86 36.78
CA LEU A 21 8.74 -3.08 36.23
C LEU A 21 9.10 -3.34 34.75
N HIS A 22 9.80 -2.42 34.10
CA HIS A 22 10.25 -2.57 32.72
C HIS A 22 11.54 -3.39 32.67
N ASP A 23 11.49 -4.51 31.96
CA ASP A 23 12.65 -5.30 31.62
C ASP A 23 12.99 -5.11 30.13
N PRO A 24 14.14 -4.52 29.79
CA PRO A 24 14.53 -4.27 28.42
C PRO A 24 14.84 -5.56 27.61
N SER A 25 14.90 -6.72 28.27
CA SER A 25 15.06 -8.01 27.60
C SER A 25 13.77 -8.52 26.97
N PHE A 26 12.60 -8.02 27.40
CA PHE A 26 11.33 -8.36 26.76
C PHE A 26 11.25 -7.70 25.39
N GLU A 27 10.86 -8.50 24.40
CA GLU A 27 10.61 -7.98 23.08
C GLU A 27 9.38 -7.05 23.10
N HIS A 28 9.53 -5.88 22.45
CA HIS A 28 8.43 -4.94 22.28
C HIS A 28 7.78 -5.16 20.94
N ASP A 29 6.53 -5.52 20.95
CA ASP A 29 5.73 -5.66 19.74
C ASP A 29 5.63 -4.33 18.98
N ALA A 30 6.00 -4.36 17.71
CA ALA A 30 5.92 -3.23 16.82
C ALA A 30 5.79 -3.68 15.36
N CYS A 31 5.17 -2.86 14.52
CA CYS A 31 5.16 -3.10 13.08
C CYS A 31 6.59 -3.24 12.54
N GLY A 32 6.76 -4.13 11.57
CA GLY A 32 8.00 -4.31 10.83
C GLY A 32 7.92 -3.65 9.46
N PHE A 33 8.90 -2.85 9.07
CA PHE A 33 9.01 -2.31 7.73
C PHE A 33 10.42 -2.40 7.19
N GLY A 34 10.55 -2.37 5.87
CA GLY A 34 11.83 -2.40 5.20
C GLY A 34 11.78 -1.68 3.85
N LEU A 35 12.95 -1.26 3.40
CA LEU A 35 13.16 -0.62 2.11
C LEU A 35 14.30 -1.34 1.39
N ILE A 36 14.06 -1.79 0.16
CA ILE A 36 15.08 -2.32 -0.75
C ILE A 36 15.14 -1.42 -1.97
N ALA A 37 16.31 -0.92 -2.31
CA ALA A 37 16.49 -0.03 -3.46
C ALA A 37 17.80 -0.30 -4.21
N SER A 38 17.79 -0.06 -5.53
CA SER A 38 18.98 -0.04 -6.37
C SER A 38 19.49 1.39 -6.49
N LEU A 39 20.75 1.63 -6.11
CA LEU A 39 21.37 2.95 -6.19
C LEU A 39 21.66 3.40 -7.64
N ASP A 40 21.78 2.45 -8.56
CA ASP A 40 21.99 2.70 -9.99
C ASP A 40 20.71 3.08 -10.74
N GLY A 41 19.55 3.11 -10.07
CA GLY A 41 18.26 3.43 -10.66
C GLY A 41 17.74 2.39 -11.68
N VAL A 42 18.39 1.23 -11.81
CA VAL A 42 17.96 0.17 -12.73
C VAL A 42 16.96 -0.74 -12.06
N PRO A 43 15.75 -0.95 -12.69
CA PRO A 43 14.77 -1.89 -12.17
C PRO A 43 15.31 -3.33 -12.17
N LYS A 44 15.24 -4.00 -11.02
CA LYS A 44 15.71 -5.38 -10.86
C LYS A 44 14.63 -6.25 -10.22
N ARG A 45 14.43 -7.45 -10.75
CA ARG A 45 13.59 -8.48 -10.12
C ARG A 45 14.12 -8.83 -8.73
N ARG A 46 15.45 -8.91 -8.58
CA ARG A 46 16.12 -9.21 -7.30
C ARG A 46 15.68 -8.27 -6.16
N ASN A 47 15.37 -7.00 -6.44
CA ASN A 47 14.90 -6.09 -5.39
C ASN A 47 13.57 -6.54 -4.80
N LEU A 48 12.66 -7.05 -5.63
CA LEU A 48 11.40 -7.61 -5.16
C LEU A 48 11.61 -8.92 -4.41
N ASP A 49 12.47 -9.79 -4.89
CA ASP A 49 12.74 -11.07 -4.23
C ASP A 49 13.35 -10.86 -2.83
N LEU A 50 14.33 -9.96 -2.71
CA LEU A 50 14.89 -9.55 -1.42
C LEU A 50 13.86 -8.88 -0.50
N ALA A 51 12.97 -8.07 -1.06
CA ALA A 51 11.92 -7.42 -0.29
C ALA A 51 10.90 -8.43 0.25
N LEU A 52 10.50 -9.41 -0.54
CA LEU A 52 9.62 -10.50 -0.11
C LEU A 52 10.29 -11.39 0.94
N GLU A 53 11.58 -11.69 0.79
CA GLU A 53 12.36 -12.44 1.78
C GLU A 53 12.48 -11.64 3.09
N ALA A 54 12.79 -10.35 3.02
CA ALA A 54 12.86 -9.48 4.20
C ALA A 54 11.50 -9.41 4.91
N LEU A 55 10.41 -9.31 4.15
CA LEU A 55 9.05 -9.30 4.70
C LEU A 55 8.74 -10.63 5.42
N ALA A 56 9.09 -11.78 4.83
CA ALA A 56 8.91 -13.08 5.44
C ALA A 56 9.68 -13.21 6.76
N ARG A 57 10.92 -12.70 6.81
CA ARG A 57 11.75 -12.70 8.04
C ARG A 57 11.19 -11.80 9.15
N MET A 58 10.28 -10.89 8.83
CA MET A 58 9.58 -10.03 9.81
C MET A 58 8.27 -10.63 10.31
N ALA A 59 7.98 -11.92 10.08
CA ALA A 59 6.73 -12.56 10.50
C ALA A 59 6.47 -12.41 12.02
N HIS A 60 7.53 -12.45 12.83
CA HIS A 60 7.49 -12.23 14.29
C HIS A 60 7.05 -10.80 14.68
N ARG A 61 7.04 -9.86 13.73
CA ARG A 61 6.60 -8.46 13.94
C ARG A 61 5.13 -8.26 13.65
N GLY A 62 4.34 -9.28 13.44
CA GLY A 62 2.92 -9.22 13.16
C GLY A 62 2.12 -10.24 13.93
N ALA A 63 0.83 -9.99 14.16
CA ALA A 63 -0.04 -10.95 14.77
C ALA A 63 -0.58 -11.96 13.75
N VAL A 64 -0.79 -13.18 14.22
CA VAL A 64 -1.37 -14.30 13.47
C VAL A 64 -2.71 -14.63 14.07
N ALA A 65 -3.75 -14.77 13.25
CA ALA A 65 -5.07 -15.18 13.70
C ALA A 65 -5.09 -16.66 14.12
N ALA A 66 -6.15 -17.06 14.81
CA ALA A 66 -6.32 -18.43 15.33
C ALA A 66 -6.27 -19.52 14.24
N ASP A 67 -6.49 -19.16 12.96
CA ASP A 67 -6.40 -20.06 11.82
C ASP A 67 -4.96 -20.34 11.34
N GLY A 68 -3.96 -19.71 11.95
CA GLY A 68 -2.55 -19.88 11.61
C GLY A 68 -2.14 -19.37 10.21
N ALA A 69 -3.02 -18.66 9.51
CA ALA A 69 -2.82 -18.26 8.12
C ALA A 69 -3.20 -16.81 7.82
N SER A 70 -4.25 -16.31 8.48
CA SER A 70 -4.61 -14.90 8.44
C SER A 70 -3.69 -14.09 9.35
N GLY A 71 -3.35 -12.87 8.96
CA GLY A 71 -2.52 -11.96 9.73
C GLY A 71 -3.14 -10.57 9.82
N ASP A 72 -2.53 -9.71 10.62
CA ASP A 72 -2.94 -8.30 10.77
C ASP A 72 -2.77 -7.48 9.49
N GLY A 73 -1.94 -7.96 8.60
CA GLY A 73 -1.73 -7.39 7.28
C GLY A 73 -0.27 -7.31 6.88
N ALA A 74 0.02 -7.82 5.71
CA ALA A 74 1.31 -7.69 5.05
C ALA A 74 1.15 -7.02 3.70
N GLY A 75 2.16 -6.29 3.25
CA GLY A 75 2.11 -5.65 1.94
C GLY A 75 3.41 -5.06 1.45
N LEU A 76 3.33 -4.60 0.21
CA LEU A 76 4.42 -4.00 -0.55
C LEU A 76 3.93 -2.73 -1.24
N LEU A 77 4.79 -1.74 -1.32
CA LEU A 77 4.69 -0.61 -2.23
C LEU A 77 5.89 -0.68 -3.18
N ILE A 78 5.61 -0.84 -4.47
CA ILE A 78 6.60 -1.09 -5.51
C ILE A 78 6.68 0.16 -6.38
N GLN A 79 7.86 0.73 -6.60
CA GLN A 79 8.05 1.79 -7.57
C GLN A 79 7.69 1.27 -8.96
N ARG A 80 7.04 2.10 -9.78
CA ARG A 80 6.39 1.74 -11.05
C ARG A 80 7.11 0.62 -11.84
N PRO A 81 6.56 -0.58 -11.90
CA PRO A 81 7.11 -1.69 -12.69
C PRO A 81 6.55 -1.66 -14.11
N SER A 82 7.10 -0.80 -14.97
CA SER A 82 6.49 -0.46 -16.28
C SER A 82 6.30 -1.66 -17.20
N ALA A 83 7.27 -2.58 -17.27
CA ALA A 83 7.17 -3.78 -18.10
C ALA A 83 6.03 -4.71 -17.63
N TRP A 84 5.88 -4.91 -16.33
CA TRP A 84 4.80 -5.70 -15.76
C TRP A 84 3.44 -5.02 -15.96
N LEU A 85 3.34 -3.69 -15.79
CA LEU A 85 2.10 -2.95 -16.04
C LEU A 85 1.65 -3.08 -17.50
N ALA A 86 2.60 -3.04 -18.44
CA ALA A 86 2.29 -3.26 -19.86
C ALA A 86 1.79 -4.69 -20.13
N ALA A 87 2.40 -5.71 -19.51
CA ALA A 87 1.93 -7.09 -19.60
C ALA A 87 0.51 -7.24 -19.04
N CYS A 88 0.24 -6.71 -17.84
CA CYS A 88 -1.11 -6.75 -17.24
C CYS A 88 -2.18 -6.03 -18.09
N ALA A 89 -1.80 -4.94 -18.76
CA ALA A 89 -2.71 -4.24 -19.66
C ALA A 89 -2.98 -5.07 -20.93
N ALA A 90 -1.96 -5.73 -21.47
CA ALA A 90 -2.08 -6.61 -22.61
C ALA A 90 -3.00 -7.81 -22.33
N ASP A 91 -3.04 -8.35 -21.10
CA ASP A 91 -3.97 -9.41 -20.68
C ASP A 91 -5.44 -9.06 -20.94
N ILE A 92 -5.77 -7.76 -20.97
CA ILE A 92 -7.13 -7.25 -21.23
C ILE A 92 -7.23 -6.48 -22.55
N GLY A 93 -6.29 -6.72 -23.47
CA GLY A 93 -6.27 -6.12 -24.81
C GLY A 93 -5.93 -4.63 -24.85
N LEU A 94 -5.30 -4.08 -23.80
CA LEU A 94 -4.93 -2.68 -23.73
C LEU A 94 -3.46 -2.43 -24.05
N SER A 95 -3.20 -1.35 -24.78
CA SER A 95 -1.87 -0.75 -24.90
C SER A 95 -1.82 0.51 -24.03
N LEU A 96 -0.87 0.58 -23.10
CA LEU A 96 -0.77 1.73 -22.19
C LEU A 96 -0.10 2.92 -22.90
N PRO A 97 -0.70 4.11 -22.85
CA PRO A 97 -0.01 5.32 -23.28
C PRO A 97 1.15 5.64 -22.34
N ALA A 98 2.12 6.41 -22.86
CA ALA A 98 3.31 6.82 -22.11
C ALA A 98 2.93 7.46 -20.76
N GLN A 99 1.92 8.32 -20.77
CA GLN A 99 1.35 8.91 -19.56
C GLN A 99 0.15 8.10 -19.10
N SER A 100 0.38 7.18 -18.18
CA SER A 100 -0.64 6.33 -17.59
C SER A 100 -0.36 6.07 -16.12
N ALA A 101 -1.38 5.70 -15.37
CA ALA A 101 -1.29 5.29 -13.98
C ALA A 101 -2.11 4.02 -13.74
N SER A 102 -1.76 3.31 -12.69
CA SER A 102 -2.47 2.11 -12.29
C SER A 102 -2.54 1.99 -10.77
N GLY A 103 -3.44 1.14 -10.30
CA GLY A 103 -3.56 0.82 -8.89
C GLY A 103 -4.50 -0.34 -8.63
N LEU A 104 -4.33 -1.00 -7.49
CA LEU A 104 -5.27 -2.02 -7.05
C LEU A 104 -6.45 -1.37 -6.33
N VAL A 105 -7.61 -1.95 -6.53
CA VAL A 105 -8.88 -1.52 -5.94
C VAL A 105 -9.54 -2.72 -5.26
N PHE A 106 -9.93 -2.54 -4.02
CA PHE A 106 -10.79 -3.46 -3.30
C PHE A 106 -12.24 -3.06 -3.54
N LEU A 107 -13.03 -4.00 -4.00
CA LEU A 107 -14.45 -3.83 -4.35
C LEU A 107 -15.31 -4.81 -3.53
N PRO A 108 -16.60 -4.56 -3.38
CA PRO A 108 -17.55 -5.53 -2.85
C PRO A 108 -17.48 -6.86 -3.62
N ARG A 109 -17.82 -7.95 -2.94
CA ARG A 109 -17.85 -9.29 -3.59
C ARG A 109 -19.11 -9.47 -4.45
N GLU A 110 -20.17 -8.78 -4.09
CA GLU A 110 -21.42 -8.81 -4.83
C GLU A 110 -21.25 -8.05 -6.16
N VAL A 111 -21.68 -8.65 -7.26
CA VAL A 111 -21.38 -8.18 -8.63
C VAL A 111 -22.00 -6.81 -8.92
N ALA A 112 -23.25 -6.59 -8.51
CA ALA A 112 -23.93 -5.33 -8.75
C ALA A 112 -23.32 -4.20 -7.91
N GLU A 113 -22.96 -4.45 -6.66
CA GLU A 113 -22.27 -3.49 -5.79
C GLU A 113 -20.88 -3.15 -6.34
N ALA A 114 -20.12 -4.14 -6.79
CA ALA A 114 -18.81 -3.92 -7.43
C ALA A 114 -18.97 -3.05 -8.70
N GLN A 115 -20.00 -3.31 -9.50
CA GLN A 115 -20.28 -2.51 -10.70
C GLN A 115 -20.63 -1.05 -10.34
N ALA A 116 -21.49 -0.85 -9.35
CA ALA A 116 -21.83 0.50 -8.85
C ALA A 116 -20.56 1.24 -8.35
N SER A 117 -19.67 0.54 -7.65
CA SER A 117 -18.42 1.11 -7.15
C SER A 117 -17.46 1.48 -8.28
N ARG A 118 -17.34 0.65 -9.32
CA ARG A 118 -16.56 0.99 -10.54
C ARG A 118 -17.13 2.24 -11.22
N GLN A 119 -18.45 2.39 -11.31
CA GLN A 119 -19.08 3.56 -11.90
C GLN A 119 -18.75 4.84 -11.13
N LYS A 120 -18.81 4.80 -9.78
CA LYS A 120 -18.43 5.92 -8.92
C LYS A 120 -16.94 6.30 -9.09
N ILE A 121 -16.04 5.32 -9.13
CA ILE A 121 -14.60 5.55 -9.34
C ILE A 121 -14.35 6.12 -10.74
N THR A 122 -15.03 5.61 -11.76
CA THR A 122 -14.92 6.09 -13.13
C THR A 122 -15.42 7.53 -13.27
N ALA A 123 -16.53 7.88 -12.61
CA ALA A 123 -17.04 9.26 -12.55
C ALA A 123 -16.02 10.20 -11.89
N ALA A 124 -15.47 9.80 -10.74
CA ALA A 124 -14.42 10.56 -10.04
C ALA A 124 -13.15 10.78 -10.89
N ALA A 125 -12.75 9.78 -11.68
CA ALA A 125 -11.65 9.90 -12.63
C ALA A 125 -11.96 10.95 -13.70
N ARG A 126 -13.13 10.85 -14.31
CA ARG A 126 -13.57 11.79 -15.35
C ARG A 126 -13.68 13.24 -14.85
N GLU A 127 -14.25 13.44 -13.66
CA GLU A 127 -14.30 14.74 -13.00
C GLU A 127 -12.93 15.34 -12.68
N SER A 128 -11.91 14.49 -12.61
CA SER A 128 -10.53 14.88 -12.37
C SER A 128 -9.71 15.02 -13.65
N GLY A 129 -10.34 14.99 -14.84
CA GLY A 129 -9.67 15.08 -16.14
C GLY A 129 -8.96 13.82 -16.59
N LEU A 130 -9.33 12.66 -16.02
CA LEU A 130 -8.77 11.36 -16.39
C LEU A 130 -9.79 10.49 -17.13
N ILE A 131 -9.30 9.58 -17.96
CA ILE A 131 -10.07 8.51 -18.57
C ILE A 131 -9.66 7.17 -17.94
N VAL A 132 -10.66 6.30 -17.74
CA VAL A 132 -10.43 4.90 -17.36
C VAL A 132 -10.18 4.13 -18.65
N LEU A 133 -8.99 3.52 -18.75
CA LEU A 133 -8.60 2.68 -19.88
C LEU A 133 -9.18 1.27 -19.75
N GLY A 134 -9.21 0.75 -18.53
CA GLY A 134 -9.77 -0.57 -18.28
C GLY A 134 -9.61 -1.03 -16.84
N TRP A 135 -10.27 -2.17 -16.58
CA TRP A 135 -10.26 -2.89 -15.33
C TRP A 135 -9.80 -4.33 -15.57
N ARG A 136 -8.79 -4.77 -14.84
CA ARG A 136 -8.27 -6.14 -14.89
C ARG A 136 -8.58 -6.83 -13.58
N ARG A 137 -9.20 -7.99 -13.64
CA ARG A 137 -9.32 -8.85 -12.45
C ARG A 137 -7.94 -9.31 -12.02
N VAL A 138 -7.58 -9.07 -10.76
CA VAL A 138 -6.30 -9.52 -10.20
C VAL A 138 -6.38 -11.02 -9.93
N PRO A 139 -5.44 -11.84 -10.44
CA PRO A 139 -5.40 -13.27 -10.16
C PRO A 139 -5.05 -13.48 -8.68
N LEU A 140 -5.79 -14.37 -8.01
CA LEU A 140 -5.60 -14.72 -6.61
C LEU A 140 -5.53 -16.23 -6.43
N GLU A 141 -4.55 -16.71 -5.68
CA GLU A 141 -4.47 -18.10 -5.23
C GLU A 141 -5.08 -18.21 -3.82
N LEU A 142 -6.37 -18.51 -3.75
CA LEU A 142 -7.15 -18.44 -2.51
C LEU A 142 -6.71 -19.48 -1.46
N SER A 143 -6.04 -20.56 -1.87
CA SER A 143 -5.43 -21.52 -0.93
C SER A 143 -4.38 -20.89 0.01
N ALA A 144 -3.85 -19.72 -0.36
CA ALA A 144 -2.95 -18.95 0.48
C ALA A 144 -3.68 -18.06 1.50
N CYS A 145 -4.98 -17.86 1.36
CA CYS A 145 -5.79 -17.05 2.25
C CYS A 145 -6.32 -17.91 3.40
N GLY A 146 -6.11 -17.46 4.64
CA GLY A 146 -6.72 -18.13 5.80
C GLY A 146 -8.23 -17.86 5.88
N PRO A 147 -9.01 -18.74 6.55
CA PRO A 147 -10.47 -18.60 6.65
C PRO A 147 -10.94 -17.25 7.18
N VAL A 148 -10.25 -16.68 8.17
CA VAL A 148 -10.60 -15.37 8.76
C VAL A 148 -10.40 -14.24 7.73
N ALA A 149 -9.30 -14.27 6.98
CA ALA A 149 -9.01 -13.29 5.93
C ALA A 149 -9.95 -13.48 4.73
N GLU A 150 -10.25 -14.73 4.33
CA GLU A 150 -11.14 -15.05 3.20
C GLU A 150 -12.58 -14.60 3.47
N ALA A 151 -13.10 -14.77 4.68
CA ALA A 151 -14.44 -14.33 5.05
C ALA A 151 -14.65 -12.83 4.81
N ARG A 152 -13.59 -12.03 4.89
CA ARG A 152 -13.58 -10.57 4.72
C ARG A 152 -12.90 -10.10 3.44
N ARG A 153 -12.52 -11.03 2.56
CA ARG A 153 -11.78 -10.72 1.34
C ARG A 153 -12.62 -9.88 0.38
N PRO A 154 -12.09 -8.75 -0.11
CA PRO A 154 -12.72 -8.00 -1.18
C PRO A 154 -12.59 -8.72 -2.53
N HIS A 155 -13.41 -8.34 -3.50
CA HIS A 155 -13.09 -8.53 -4.92
C HIS A 155 -11.97 -7.56 -5.29
N ILE A 156 -10.89 -8.03 -5.93
CA ILE A 156 -9.70 -7.23 -6.20
C ILE A 156 -9.54 -7.04 -7.70
N GLU A 157 -9.49 -5.77 -8.12
CA GLU A 157 -9.24 -5.40 -9.50
C GLU A 157 -8.09 -4.40 -9.60
N GLN A 158 -7.48 -4.37 -10.77
CA GLN A 158 -6.48 -3.39 -11.16
C GLN A 158 -7.11 -2.40 -12.12
N LEU A 159 -7.02 -1.11 -11.75
CA LEU A 159 -7.50 0.01 -12.54
C LEU A 159 -6.35 0.60 -13.35
N PHE A 160 -6.60 0.89 -14.63
CA PHE A 160 -5.71 1.64 -15.49
C PHE A 160 -6.38 2.95 -15.91
N VAL A 161 -5.65 4.07 -15.80
CA VAL A 161 -6.12 5.41 -16.18
C VAL A 161 -5.06 6.17 -16.96
N ALA A 162 -5.51 7.12 -17.75
CA ALA A 162 -4.65 8.08 -18.43
C ALA A 162 -5.28 9.48 -18.35
N PRO A 163 -4.53 10.57 -18.58
CA PRO A 163 -5.13 11.89 -18.72
C PRO A 163 -5.99 11.96 -19.99
N ALA A 164 -7.12 12.68 -19.92
CA ALA A 164 -8.01 12.91 -21.06
C ALA A 164 -7.40 13.87 -22.10
N ALA A 165 -6.49 14.72 -21.67
CA ALA A 165 -5.67 15.62 -22.48
C ALA A 165 -4.24 15.65 -21.91
N PRO A 166 -3.22 16.01 -22.68
CA PRO A 166 -1.84 16.09 -22.19
C PRO A 166 -1.71 16.93 -20.93
N LEU A 167 -1.08 16.39 -19.89
CA LEU A 167 -0.81 17.05 -18.62
C LEU A 167 0.69 17.03 -18.33
N SER A 168 1.21 18.03 -17.63
CA SER A 168 2.53 17.92 -17.01
C SER A 168 2.54 16.83 -15.91
N ALA A 169 3.70 16.32 -15.55
CA ALA A 169 3.80 15.29 -14.51
C ALA A 169 3.23 15.74 -13.15
N PRO A 170 3.44 16.99 -12.68
CA PRO A 170 2.78 17.48 -11.45
C PRO A 170 1.26 17.56 -11.58
N GLU A 171 0.72 18.02 -12.72
CA GLU A 171 -0.74 18.08 -12.95
C GLU A 171 -1.35 16.69 -12.95
N PHE A 172 -0.73 15.73 -13.62
CA PHE A 172 -1.21 14.35 -13.62
C PHE A 172 -1.24 13.74 -12.20
N ARG A 173 -0.20 14.00 -11.40
CA ARG A 173 -0.19 13.56 -9.97
C ARG A 173 -1.30 14.22 -9.17
N ARG A 174 -1.60 15.51 -9.39
CA ARG A 174 -2.73 16.22 -8.76
C ARG A 174 -4.08 15.61 -9.18
N ALA A 175 -4.26 15.32 -10.47
CA ALA A 175 -5.47 14.69 -10.99
C ALA A 175 -5.69 13.29 -10.38
N LEU A 176 -4.64 12.47 -10.24
CA LEU A 176 -4.69 11.17 -9.56
C LEU A 176 -5.05 11.30 -8.07
N PHE A 177 -4.49 12.29 -7.38
CA PHE A 177 -4.84 12.59 -6.00
C PHE A 177 -6.31 13.01 -5.87
N ALA A 178 -6.77 13.94 -6.71
CA ALA A 178 -8.16 14.38 -6.73
C ALA A 178 -9.13 13.22 -7.01
N THR A 179 -8.80 12.37 -7.98
CA THR A 179 -9.56 11.15 -8.29
C THR A 179 -9.73 10.26 -7.06
N ARG A 180 -8.62 9.96 -6.36
CA ARG A 180 -8.67 9.12 -5.15
C ARG A 180 -9.57 9.72 -4.08
N ARG A 181 -9.50 11.03 -3.87
CA ARG A 181 -10.31 11.72 -2.85
C ARG A 181 -11.79 11.74 -3.23
N ARG A 182 -12.13 12.12 -4.47
CA ARG A 182 -13.51 12.11 -4.99
C ARG A 182 -14.09 10.70 -4.95
N ALA A 183 -13.33 9.70 -5.38
CA ALA A 183 -13.77 8.32 -5.32
C ALA A 183 -14.07 7.87 -3.88
N ALA A 184 -13.19 8.18 -2.92
CA ALA A 184 -13.42 7.84 -1.52
C ALA A 184 -14.69 8.51 -0.95
N LEU A 185 -14.94 9.77 -1.31
CA LEU A 185 -16.18 10.48 -0.92
C LEU A 185 -17.43 9.86 -1.56
N ALA A 186 -17.39 9.56 -2.86
CA ALA A 186 -18.50 8.97 -3.59
C ALA A 186 -18.82 7.54 -3.13
N LEU A 187 -17.80 6.76 -2.74
CA LEU A 187 -17.97 5.43 -2.17
C LEU A 187 -18.60 5.48 -0.77
N GLY A 188 -18.21 6.45 0.06
CA GLY A 188 -18.77 6.69 1.38
C GLY A 188 -18.21 5.78 2.48
N SER A 189 -17.83 4.55 2.16
CA SER A 189 -17.20 3.61 3.10
C SER A 189 -16.14 2.73 2.42
N GLU A 190 -15.25 2.14 3.22
CA GLU A 190 -14.22 1.20 2.73
C GLU A 190 -14.81 -0.13 2.26
N GLU A 191 -15.98 -0.51 2.76
CA GLU A 191 -16.73 -1.69 2.36
C GLU A 191 -17.32 -1.52 0.96
N ALA A 192 -17.78 -0.30 0.63
CA ALA A 192 -18.26 0.03 -0.72
C ALA A 192 -17.14 0.12 -1.75
N GLY A 193 -15.89 0.27 -1.30
CA GLY A 193 -14.71 0.23 -2.15
C GLY A 193 -13.53 1.01 -1.59
N TYR A 194 -12.33 0.55 -1.91
CA TYR A 194 -11.10 1.13 -1.41
C TYR A 194 -9.99 1.09 -2.46
N LEU A 195 -9.44 2.25 -2.80
CA LEU A 195 -8.29 2.35 -3.69
C LEU A 195 -7.00 2.09 -2.88
N VAL A 196 -6.46 0.88 -2.99
CA VAL A 196 -5.18 0.49 -2.38
C VAL A 196 -4.07 1.43 -2.84
N SER A 197 -4.02 1.66 -4.15
CA SER A 197 -3.16 2.64 -4.79
C SER A 197 -3.84 3.18 -6.06
N LEU A 198 -3.47 4.36 -6.49
CA LEU A 198 -3.67 4.88 -7.84
C LEU A 198 -2.57 5.90 -8.08
N SER A 199 -1.56 5.54 -8.87
CA SER A 199 -0.34 6.35 -9.00
C SER A 199 0.34 6.11 -10.34
N ALA A 200 1.00 7.16 -10.84
CA ALA A 200 1.93 7.07 -11.95
C ALA A 200 3.29 6.51 -11.53
N ASP A 201 3.62 6.55 -10.24
CA ASP A 201 4.97 6.33 -9.71
C ASP A 201 5.11 5.01 -8.94
N SER A 202 4.01 4.41 -8.47
CA SER A 202 4.07 3.22 -7.63
C SER A 202 2.77 2.41 -7.67
N ILE A 203 2.85 1.14 -7.28
CA ILE A 203 1.70 0.26 -7.08
C ILE A 203 1.81 -0.47 -5.76
N GLY A 204 0.69 -0.62 -5.05
CA GLY A 204 0.62 -1.28 -3.75
C GLY A 204 -0.08 -2.64 -3.84
N PHE A 205 0.49 -3.65 -3.16
CA PHE A 205 -0.12 -4.93 -2.87
C PHE A 205 -0.23 -5.10 -1.38
N LYS A 206 -1.38 -5.49 -0.86
CA LYS A 206 -1.56 -5.75 0.56
C LYS A 206 -2.71 -6.73 0.81
N ALA A 207 -2.63 -7.47 1.91
CA ALA A 207 -3.64 -8.46 2.28
C ALA A 207 -3.60 -8.77 3.79
N MET A 208 -4.68 -9.34 4.31
CA MET A 208 -4.76 -9.87 5.68
C MET A 208 -4.16 -11.29 5.76
N VAL A 209 -2.92 -11.45 5.33
CA VAL A 209 -2.20 -12.73 5.38
C VAL A 209 -0.88 -12.57 6.13
N ILE A 210 -0.34 -13.67 6.62
CA ILE A 210 1.03 -13.67 7.11
C ILE A 210 2.00 -13.45 5.94
N PRO A 211 3.19 -12.88 6.18
CA PRO A 211 4.11 -12.43 5.13
C PRO A 211 4.44 -13.46 4.07
N GLU A 212 4.73 -14.68 4.45
CA GLU A 212 5.14 -15.77 3.56
C GLU A 212 4.05 -16.16 2.55
N ARG A 213 2.79 -15.87 2.87
CA ARG A 213 1.65 -16.19 2.02
C ARG A 213 1.34 -15.10 0.99
N LEU A 214 1.86 -13.87 1.17
CA LEU A 214 1.56 -12.76 0.29
C LEU A 214 1.94 -13.02 -1.19
N PRO A 215 3.16 -13.53 -1.53
CA PRO A 215 3.53 -13.83 -2.92
C PRO A 215 2.81 -15.06 -3.47
N ARG A 216 2.24 -15.92 -2.60
CA ARG A 216 1.38 -17.02 -3.04
C ARG A 216 -0.03 -16.53 -3.33
N LEU A 217 -0.58 -15.67 -2.50
CA LEU A 217 -1.91 -15.08 -2.69
C LEU A 217 -2.00 -14.27 -3.99
N TYR A 218 -0.94 -13.51 -4.30
CA TYR A 218 -0.84 -12.70 -5.52
C TYR A 218 0.14 -13.31 -6.52
N PRO A 219 -0.30 -14.16 -7.47
CA PRO A 219 0.56 -14.68 -8.54
C PRO A 219 1.31 -13.60 -9.31
N ASP A 220 0.74 -12.41 -9.44
CA ASP A 220 1.37 -11.24 -10.06
C ASP A 220 2.73 -10.90 -9.42
N LEU A 221 2.93 -11.12 -8.12
CA LEU A 221 4.21 -10.91 -7.45
C LEU A 221 5.31 -11.87 -7.88
N ARG A 222 4.95 -12.96 -8.54
CA ARG A 222 5.88 -13.96 -9.12
C ARG A 222 6.13 -13.74 -10.61
N HIS A 223 5.44 -12.78 -11.23
CA HIS A 223 5.57 -12.52 -12.66
C HIS A 223 7.00 -12.05 -13.02
N PRO A 224 7.66 -12.65 -14.03
CA PRO A 224 9.07 -12.37 -14.35
C PRO A 224 9.32 -10.91 -14.78
N ALA A 225 8.36 -10.26 -15.42
CA ALA A 225 8.47 -8.85 -15.80
C ALA A 225 8.31 -7.87 -14.62
N LEU A 226 7.93 -8.35 -13.43
CA LEU A 226 7.79 -7.49 -12.25
C LEU A 226 9.16 -7.19 -11.65
N ALA A 227 9.77 -6.12 -12.13
CA ALA A 227 11.04 -5.58 -11.66
C ALA A 227 10.86 -4.12 -11.22
N SER A 228 11.62 -3.71 -10.21
CA SER A 228 11.53 -2.36 -9.65
C SER A 228 12.88 -1.86 -9.16
N THR A 229 13.03 -0.54 -9.13
CA THR A 229 14.20 0.12 -8.53
C THR A 229 14.07 0.23 -7.01
N CYS A 230 12.83 0.28 -6.49
CA CYS A 230 12.58 0.46 -5.06
C CYS A 230 11.31 -0.27 -4.63
N VAL A 231 11.40 -0.99 -3.52
CA VAL A 231 10.29 -1.71 -2.89
C VAL A 231 10.29 -1.41 -1.39
N ILE A 232 9.15 -0.95 -0.89
CA ILE A 232 8.89 -0.83 0.55
C ILE A 232 8.03 -2.02 0.97
N VAL A 233 8.38 -2.65 2.07
CA VAL A 233 7.60 -3.74 2.69
C VAL A 233 7.13 -3.33 4.06
N HIS A 234 5.99 -3.89 4.47
CA HIS A 234 5.45 -3.64 5.80
C HIS A 234 4.70 -4.88 6.31
N GLN A 235 5.08 -5.31 7.50
CA GLN A 235 4.32 -6.24 8.34
C GLN A 235 3.62 -5.44 9.43
N ARG A 236 2.29 -5.44 9.40
CA ARG A 236 1.48 -4.74 10.38
C ARG A 236 1.34 -5.57 11.65
N PHE A 237 1.46 -4.90 12.80
CA PHE A 237 0.97 -5.40 14.07
C PHE A 237 -0.15 -4.46 14.58
N SER A 238 -1.31 -5.03 14.91
CA SER A 238 -2.47 -4.25 15.35
C SER A 238 -2.79 -4.55 16.80
N THR A 239 -2.66 -3.54 17.64
CA THR A 239 -2.97 -3.64 19.07
C THR A 239 -4.38 -3.13 19.40
N ASN A 240 -4.82 -2.06 18.73
CA ASN A 240 -6.01 -1.29 19.11
C ASN A 240 -7.14 -1.32 18.07
N THR A 241 -6.93 -1.92 16.90
CA THR A 241 -7.94 -1.98 15.83
C THR A 241 -8.06 -3.37 15.27
N ALA A 242 -9.28 -3.85 15.06
CA ALA A 242 -9.51 -5.12 14.38
C ALA A 242 -8.87 -5.11 12.98
N PRO A 243 -8.15 -6.17 12.58
CA PRO A 243 -7.56 -6.26 11.25
C PRO A 243 -8.63 -6.24 10.17
N ARG A 244 -8.38 -5.44 9.11
CA ARG A 244 -9.20 -5.35 7.89
C ARG A 244 -8.30 -5.17 6.68
N TRP A 245 -8.74 -5.62 5.53
CA TRP A 245 -7.99 -5.53 4.28
C TRP A 245 -7.51 -4.10 3.95
N PRO A 246 -8.35 -3.05 4.06
CA PRO A 246 -7.91 -1.68 3.84
C PRO A 246 -6.85 -1.19 4.81
N LEU A 247 -6.81 -1.73 6.03
CA LEU A 247 -5.87 -1.31 7.07
C LEU A 247 -4.50 -1.99 6.99
N ALA A 248 -4.33 -3.03 6.16
CA ALA A 248 -3.00 -3.55 5.87
C ALA A 248 -2.12 -2.45 5.27
N GLN A 249 -0.82 -2.50 5.54
CA GLN A 249 0.15 -1.49 5.10
C GLN A 249 1.09 -2.11 4.03
N PRO A 250 1.92 -1.31 3.33
CA PRO A 250 2.19 0.10 3.55
C PRO A 250 1.13 1.03 2.93
N PHE A 251 0.95 2.19 3.56
CA PHE A 251 0.29 3.34 2.92
C PHE A 251 1.33 4.18 2.16
N ARG A 252 0.90 4.91 1.12
CA ARG A 252 1.82 5.76 0.36
C ARG A 252 2.42 6.88 1.19
N HIS A 253 1.62 7.47 2.06
CA HIS A 253 2.05 8.51 2.99
C HIS A 253 1.50 8.18 4.38
N LEU A 254 2.39 8.09 5.32
CA LEU A 254 2.09 7.90 6.73
C LEU A 254 3.16 8.59 7.55
N ALA A 255 2.76 9.37 8.53
CA ALA A 255 3.67 9.97 9.50
C ALA A 255 3.00 10.01 10.88
N HIS A 256 3.67 9.46 11.88
CA HIS A 256 3.29 9.56 13.26
C HIS A 256 4.54 9.37 14.15
N ASN A 257 4.47 9.84 15.39
CA ASN A 257 5.56 9.76 16.36
C ASN A 257 5.28 8.78 17.51
N GLY A 258 4.39 7.81 17.30
CA GLY A 258 4.02 6.83 18.32
C GLY A 258 2.66 6.22 18.06
N GLU A 259 2.11 5.57 19.08
CA GLU A 259 0.78 4.98 19.03
C GLU A 259 -0.30 6.05 19.04
N ILE A 260 -1.30 5.92 18.15
CA ILE A 260 -2.41 6.86 18.03
C ILE A 260 -3.70 6.12 18.36
N ASN A 261 -4.27 6.43 19.54
CA ASN A 261 -5.51 5.82 20.00
C ASN A 261 -6.76 6.50 19.42
N THR A 262 -6.63 7.76 18.97
CA THR A 262 -7.72 8.51 18.33
C THR A 262 -7.18 9.47 17.27
N ILE A 263 -7.91 9.58 16.16
CA ILE A 263 -7.63 10.53 15.09
C ILE A 263 -8.45 11.83 15.22
N ALA A 264 -9.35 11.92 16.19
CA ALA A 264 -10.30 13.03 16.32
C ALA A 264 -9.60 14.41 16.44
N GLY A 265 -8.53 14.50 17.24
CA GLY A 265 -7.73 15.71 17.38
C GLY A 265 -7.07 16.13 16.06
N ASN A 266 -6.44 15.21 15.35
CA ASN A 266 -5.82 15.46 14.04
C ASN A 266 -6.86 15.93 13.01
N ARG A 267 -8.03 15.33 12.98
CA ARG A 267 -9.14 15.76 12.13
C ARG A 267 -9.65 17.15 12.51
N GLY A 268 -9.72 17.47 13.79
CA GLY A 268 -10.05 18.81 14.29
C GLY A 268 -9.04 19.86 13.78
N TRP A 269 -7.76 19.60 13.95
CA TRP A 269 -6.68 20.46 13.45
C TRP A 269 -6.67 20.57 11.92
N ALA A 270 -6.89 19.47 11.18
CA ALA A 270 -6.98 19.50 9.73
C ALA A 270 -8.15 20.40 9.26
N ARG A 271 -9.31 20.32 9.92
CA ARG A 271 -10.46 21.20 9.63
C ARG A 271 -10.15 22.67 9.92
N ALA A 272 -9.54 22.97 11.06
CA ALA A 272 -9.16 24.34 11.43
C ALA A 272 -8.17 24.97 10.46
N ARG A 273 -7.22 24.18 9.96
CA ARG A 273 -6.16 24.63 9.05
C ARG A 273 -6.51 24.54 7.56
N ARG A 274 -7.67 24.04 7.18
CA ARG A 274 -8.02 23.79 5.77
C ARG A 274 -7.93 25.03 4.87
N THR A 275 -8.17 26.23 5.44
CA THR A 275 -8.07 27.49 4.72
C THR A 275 -6.64 27.90 4.38
N LEU A 276 -5.64 27.29 5.06
CA LEU A 276 -4.23 27.50 4.80
C LEU A 276 -3.70 26.60 3.67
N TRP A 277 -4.43 25.55 3.31
CA TRP A 277 -4.02 24.62 2.28
C TRP A 277 -4.30 25.18 0.92
N LYS A 278 -3.26 25.42 0.16
CA LYS A 278 -3.32 25.92 -1.19
C LYS A 278 -2.43 25.06 -2.09
N ALA A 279 -2.97 24.64 -3.22
CA ALA A 279 -2.20 24.07 -4.31
C ALA A 279 -2.90 24.44 -5.62
N GLU A 280 -2.12 24.82 -6.59
CA GLU A 280 -2.63 25.16 -7.91
C GLU A 280 -3.41 23.98 -8.52
N GLY A 281 -4.60 24.26 -9.05
CA GLY A 281 -5.46 23.25 -9.66
C GLY A 281 -6.16 22.29 -8.69
N LEU A 282 -6.13 22.54 -7.35
CA LEU A 282 -6.88 21.77 -6.37
C LEU A 282 -7.78 22.65 -5.51
N ASP A 283 -9.08 22.35 -5.53
CA ASP A 283 -10.04 22.87 -4.54
C ASP A 283 -10.14 21.91 -3.36
N PHE A 284 -9.42 22.19 -2.29
CA PHE A 284 -9.42 21.35 -1.08
C PHE A 284 -10.77 21.30 -0.37
N ALA A 285 -11.65 22.29 -0.58
CA ALA A 285 -12.98 22.26 0.00
C ALA A 285 -13.84 21.14 -0.58
N SER A 286 -13.69 20.87 -1.88
CA SER A 286 -14.42 19.81 -2.59
C SER A 286 -13.86 18.40 -2.38
N LEU A 287 -12.65 18.27 -1.81
CA LEU A 287 -11.97 16.98 -1.65
C LEU A 287 -12.23 16.33 -0.27
N GLY A 288 -13.07 16.96 0.56
CA GLY A 288 -13.44 16.45 1.89
C GLY A 288 -12.28 16.43 2.88
N PRO A 289 -12.43 15.77 4.04
CA PRO A 289 -11.36 15.71 5.03
C PRO A 289 -10.15 14.98 4.41
N LEU A 290 -8.97 15.57 4.55
CA LEU A 290 -7.70 15.02 4.03
C LEU A 290 -6.99 14.14 5.06
N VAL A 291 -7.51 14.11 6.30
CA VAL A 291 -7.01 13.33 7.44
C VAL A 291 -8.12 12.48 8.03
#